data_03305fd8a535a3dadbc21a113403882e
#
_entry.id   03305fd8a535a3dadbc21a113403882e
#
_cell.length_a   1.000
_cell.length_b   1.000
_cell.length_c   1.000
_cell.angle_alpha   90.00
_cell.angle_beta   90.00
_cell.angle_gamma   90.00
#
_symmetry.space_group_name_H-M   'P 1'
#
loop_
_entity.id
_entity.type
_entity.pdbx_description
1 polymer ?
#
loop_
_entity_poly.entity_id
_entity_poly.type
_entity_poly.pdbx_seq_one_letter_code
_entity_poly.pdbx_strand_id
1 'polypeptide(L)'
;MLNNQVIALFEIPNNSLSVKLFDDSYSKILTKISKLVIDNEEIDDFSENFTFKEKGIHTVYILLNSELGSMKNLFADCYYLKEVDLSNFVTSSVTNMSGLFQRCTSLTYIDFTNIDTSNVEDIQKMFLGCGKLKELDLSMLDTSKVENMNDMFSACSNLEKIIFSSKFNTSNVINMSNMFSFCSQLKELDLSIFNTFKVKDMSNMFYYCKEIEELNLEIFDTSNVENMSNMFSHCSNLNLIIFSDNFITKKVKYMQHMFDSCKKLNFLDLSSFSTESVENMKFMFYGCESLSNLDLSSFNISKVKNLRNMFHNCKSLIMLDLSNFETNDLISELNYMFYKCDNLIRLDLSNFKVDKTVNIESMFNGCENLNNIDMGKFNFDYADKAEDIFKGVPDEGSITCNKTFKNKIIGLLPGGWEKVM
;
A
#
# COMPACT_ATOMS: atom_id res chain seq x y z
N MET A 1 37.49 -12.73 -19.48
CA MET A 1 36.11 -12.90 -19.98
C MET A 1 35.28 -13.40 -18.81
N LEU A 2 34.18 -12.73 -18.53
CA LEU A 2 33.22 -13.22 -17.53
C LEU A 2 32.71 -14.58 -18.03
N ASN A 3 32.64 -15.56 -17.13
CA ASN A 3 32.29 -16.93 -17.53
C ASN A 3 30.78 -17.13 -17.82
N ASN A 4 29.98 -16.06 -17.93
CA ASN A 4 28.53 -16.09 -18.12
C ASN A 4 27.86 -17.20 -17.29
N GLN A 5 28.01 -17.09 -15.97
CA GLN A 5 27.68 -18.12 -15.00
C GLN A 5 26.79 -17.57 -13.91
N VAL A 6 25.79 -18.36 -13.51
CA VAL A 6 25.02 -18.17 -12.26
C VAL A 6 25.42 -19.26 -11.27
N ILE A 7 25.61 -18.87 -10.02
CA ILE A 7 25.78 -19.82 -8.91
C ILE A 7 24.56 -19.67 -7.99
N ALA A 8 23.87 -20.77 -7.72
CA ALA A 8 22.68 -20.80 -6.87
C ALA A 8 22.83 -21.85 -5.76
N LEU A 9 22.52 -21.47 -4.53
CA LEU A 9 22.49 -22.36 -3.38
C LEU A 9 21.04 -22.73 -3.05
N PHE A 10 20.75 -24.00 -2.95
CA PHE A 10 19.45 -24.53 -2.56
C PHE A 10 19.52 -25.21 -1.20
N GLU A 11 18.59 -24.89 -0.31
CA GLU A 11 18.45 -25.54 1.00
C GLU A 11 17.31 -26.56 0.95
N ILE A 12 17.65 -27.84 0.84
CA ILE A 12 16.71 -28.94 0.64
C ILE A 12 16.33 -29.54 2.00
N PRO A 13 15.03 -29.47 2.39
CA PRO A 13 14.61 -29.90 3.73
C PRO A 13 14.50 -31.42 3.89
N ASN A 14 14.26 -32.16 2.81
CA ASN A 14 14.01 -33.61 2.85
C ASN A 14 14.75 -34.33 1.73
N ASN A 15 15.09 -35.58 1.99
CA ASN A 15 15.69 -36.48 0.97
C ASN A 15 14.71 -36.74 -0.18
N SER A 16 15.24 -36.96 -1.36
CA SER A 16 14.50 -37.33 -2.59
C SER A 16 13.42 -36.29 -2.96
N LEU A 17 13.72 -35.00 -2.75
CA LEU A 17 12.80 -33.87 -3.07
C LEU A 17 13.11 -33.36 -4.48
N SER A 18 12.06 -33.33 -5.33
CA SER A 18 12.10 -32.64 -6.61
C SER A 18 11.80 -31.16 -6.42
N VAL A 19 12.68 -30.31 -6.92
CA VAL A 19 12.55 -28.85 -6.79
C VAL A 19 12.79 -28.16 -8.12
N LYS A 20 12.16 -27.00 -8.28
CA LYS A 20 12.39 -26.12 -9.42
C LYS A 20 13.72 -25.38 -9.24
N LEU A 21 14.61 -25.48 -10.20
CA LEU A 21 15.91 -24.78 -10.24
C LEU A 21 15.79 -23.42 -10.93
N PHE A 22 15.03 -23.34 -12.00
CA PHE A 22 14.76 -22.13 -12.80
C PHE A 22 13.49 -22.30 -13.64
N ASP A 23 13.06 -21.23 -14.30
CA ASP A 23 11.91 -21.22 -15.23
C ASP A 23 12.39 -20.92 -16.66
N ASP A 24 12.05 -21.78 -17.62
CA ASP A 24 12.44 -21.63 -19.03
C ASP A 24 11.39 -20.88 -19.86
N SER A 25 10.19 -20.65 -19.33
CA SER A 25 9.03 -20.18 -20.11
C SER A 25 9.31 -18.90 -20.89
N TYR A 26 10.06 -17.97 -20.31
CA TYR A 26 10.36 -16.67 -20.91
C TYR A 26 11.82 -16.49 -21.28
N SER A 27 12.75 -16.97 -20.47
CA SER A 27 14.19 -16.79 -20.63
C SER A 27 14.78 -17.63 -21.74
N LYS A 28 14.14 -18.80 -22.03
CA LYS A 28 14.66 -19.83 -22.90
C LYS A 28 16.07 -20.31 -22.48
N ILE A 29 16.31 -20.33 -21.16
CA ILE A 29 17.60 -20.65 -20.58
C ILE A 29 18.06 -22.06 -20.95
N LEU A 30 17.16 -23.04 -21.01
CA LEU A 30 17.48 -24.43 -21.37
C LEU A 30 18.22 -24.54 -22.70
N THR A 31 17.86 -23.70 -23.68
CA THR A 31 18.54 -23.70 -25.00
C THR A 31 19.92 -23.06 -24.99
N LYS A 32 20.27 -22.38 -23.89
CA LYS A 32 21.50 -21.60 -23.72
C LYS A 32 22.45 -22.18 -22.67
N ILE A 33 21.98 -23.15 -21.87
CA ILE A 33 22.85 -23.86 -20.93
C ILE A 33 23.90 -24.64 -21.72
N SER A 34 25.18 -24.34 -21.47
CA SER A 34 26.30 -25.12 -21.96
C SER A 34 26.75 -26.20 -20.98
N LYS A 35 26.52 -25.93 -19.69
CA LYS A 35 26.88 -26.86 -18.62
C LYS A 35 26.05 -26.59 -17.38
N LEU A 36 25.54 -27.64 -16.76
CA LEU A 36 24.88 -27.64 -15.45
C LEU A 36 25.67 -28.54 -14.51
N VAL A 37 26.11 -28.04 -13.37
CA VAL A 37 26.85 -28.80 -12.37
C VAL A 37 26.13 -28.68 -11.03
N ILE A 38 25.85 -29.79 -10.38
CA ILE A 38 25.21 -29.85 -9.06
C ILE A 38 26.15 -30.63 -8.14
N ASP A 39 26.61 -29.99 -7.05
CA ASP A 39 27.54 -30.56 -6.06
C ASP A 39 28.80 -31.20 -6.68
N ASN A 40 29.37 -30.52 -7.68
CA ASN A 40 30.50 -30.95 -8.49
C ASN A 40 30.23 -32.14 -9.48
N GLU A 41 28.98 -32.60 -9.61
CA GLU A 41 28.58 -33.56 -10.62
C GLU A 41 27.97 -32.85 -11.82
N GLU A 42 28.44 -33.15 -13.03
CA GLU A 42 27.89 -32.62 -14.27
C GLU A 42 26.58 -33.35 -14.62
N ILE A 43 25.58 -32.58 -14.98
CA ILE A 43 24.25 -33.06 -15.32
C ILE A 43 24.07 -32.95 -16.85
N ASP A 44 23.83 -34.04 -17.51
CA ASP A 44 23.73 -34.13 -18.97
C ASP A 44 22.29 -33.82 -19.47
N ASP A 45 21.28 -34.14 -18.67
CA ASP A 45 19.85 -33.90 -19.01
C ASP A 45 19.33 -32.66 -18.29
N PHE A 46 19.30 -31.52 -19.00
CA PHE A 46 18.90 -30.23 -18.47
C PHE A 46 17.37 -30.14 -18.33
N SER A 47 16.91 -29.89 -17.14
CA SER A 47 15.49 -29.71 -16.82
C SER A 47 15.29 -28.57 -15.86
N GLU A 48 14.09 -27.95 -15.88
CA GLU A 48 13.69 -26.93 -14.89
C GLU A 48 13.66 -27.48 -13.45
N ASN A 49 13.43 -28.80 -13.31
CA ASN A 49 13.31 -29.42 -12.01
C ASN A 49 14.42 -30.47 -11.84
N PHE A 50 14.92 -30.58 -10.61
CA PHE A 50 15.91 -31.56 -10.23
C PHE A 50 15.52 -32.28 -8.93
N THR A 51 15.75 -33.57 -8.83
CA THR A 51 15.48 -34.34 -7.62
C THR A 51 16.77 -34.56 -6.82
N PHE A 52 16.90 -33.81 -5.73
CA PHE A 52 18.00 -33.95 -4.78
C PHE A 52 17.80 -35.21 -3.94
N LYS A 53 18.82 -36.07 -3.91
CA LYS A 53 18.78 -37.37 -3.19
C LYS A 53 18.83 -37.15 -1.67
N GLU A 54 19.57 -36.14 -1.23
CA GLU A 54 19.84 -35.88 0.17
C GLU A 54 19.30 -34.48 0.57
N LYS A 55 18.97 -34.31 1.85
CA LYS A 55 18.68 -33.01 2.45
C LYS A 55 19.99 -32.25 2.69
N GLY A 56 19.94 -30.94 2.70
CA GLY A 56 21.10 -30.09 2.99
C GLY A 56 21.21 -28.89 2.05
N ILE A 57 22.40 -28.29 2.06
CA ILE A 57 22.77 -27.24 1.13
C ILE A 57 23.40 -27.84 -0.11
N HIS A 58 22.87 -27.47 -1.26
CA HIS A 58 23.33 -27.92 -2.56
C HIS A 58 23.73 -26.73 -3.43
N THR A 59 24.83 -26.85 -4.17
CA THR A 59 25.33 -25.81 -5.06
C THR A 59 25.02 -26.16 -6.51
N VAL A 60 24.36 -25.24 -7.21
CA VAL A 60 24.02 -25.35 -8.62
C VAL A 60 24.80 -24.32 -9.43
N TYR A 61 25.62 -24.75 -10.38
CA TYR A 61 26.30 -23.88 -11.33
C TYR A 61 25.61 -23.99 -12.69
N ILE A 62 25.19 -22.87 -13.22
CA ILE A 62 24.54 -22.78 -14.54
C ILE A 62 25.45 -21.95 -15.44
N LEU A 63 26.08 -22.58 -16.42
CA LEU A 63 26.95 -21.92 -17.40
C LEU A 63 26.19 -21.76 -18.72
N LEU A 64 26.23 -20.58 -19.29
CA LEU A 64 25.55 -20.27 -20.55
C LEU A 64 26.56 -20.05 -21.67
N ASN A 65 26.20 -20.53 -22.89
CA ASN A 65 26.97 -20.31 -24.11
C ASN A 65 26.63 -18.95 -24.81
N SER A 66 25.58 -18.30 -24.41
CA SER A 66 25.15 -17.02 -24.95
C SER A 66 24.36 -16.21 -23.91
N GLU A 67 24.20 -14.90 -24.16
CA GLU A 67 23.44 -14.00 -23.29
C GLU A 67 21.93 -14.28 -23.33
N LEU A 68 21.25 -13.97 -22.22
CA LEU A 68 19.79 -13.91 -22.17
C LEU A 68 19.30 -12.52 -22.61
N GLY A 69 18.25 -12.46 -23.44
CA GLY A 69 17.55 -11.22 -23.74
C GLY A 69 16.50 -10.87 -22.65
N SER A 70 16.10 -11.85 -21.85
CA SER A 70 15.13 -11.70 -20.77
C SER A 70 15.46 -12.64 -19.61
N MET A 71 15.32 -12.12 -18.39
CA MET A 71 15.36 -12.89 -17.14
C MET A 71 13.99 -12.92 -16.46
N LYS A 72 12.93 -12.63 -17.22
CA LYS A 72 11.55 -12.65 -16.68
C LYS A 72 11.26 -14.01 -16.05
N ASN A 73 10.86 -13.99 -14.77
CA ASN A 73 10.53 -15.14 -13.95
C ASN A 73 11.65 -16.21 -13.81
N LEU A 74 12.89 -15.93 -14.17
CA LEU A 74 13.94 -16.94 -14.27
C LEU A 74 14.05 -17.83 -13.04
N PHE A 75 13.91 -17.29 -11.84
CA PHE A 75 13.90 -18.05 -10.58
C PHE A 75 12.53 -18.01 -9.89
N ALA A 76 11.45 -17.64 -10.61
CA ALA A 76 10.13 -17.60 -10.02
C ALA A 76 9.71 -18.97 -9.48
N ASP A 77 9.15 -18.97 -8.24
CA ASP A 77 8.71 -20.19 -7.55
C ASP A 77 9.83 -21.18 -7.16
N CYS A 78 11.10 -20.76 -7.20
CA CYS A 78 12.21 -21.54 -6.66
C CYS A 78 12.18 -21.45 -5.12
N TYR A 79 11.22 -22.13 -4.49
CA TYR A 79 10.93 -22.00 -3.04
C TYR A 79 12.09 -22.33 -2.11
N TYR A 80 13.03 -23.18 -2.56
CA TYR A 80 14.17 -23.65 -1.80
C TYR A 80 15.48 -22.94 -2.18
N LEU A 81 15.43 -21.99 -3.12
CA LEU A 81 16.56 -21.14 -3.48
C LEU A 81 16.92 -20.26 -2.28
N LYS A 82 18.14 -20.37 -1.77
CA LYS A 82 18.63 -19.69 -0.59
C LYS A 82 19.51 -18.48 -0.91
N GLU A 83 20.43 -18.67 -1.83
CA GLU A 83 21.39 -17.64 -2.23
C GLU A 83 21.61 -17.68 -3.74
N VAL A 84 21.88 -16.53 -4.35
CA VAL A 84 22.23 -16.44 -5.78
C VAL A 84 23.38 -15.47 -5.96
N ASP A 85 24.40 -15.91 -6.69
CA ASP A 85 25.50 -15.08 -7.16
C ASP A 85 25.38 -14.84 -8.67
N LEU A 86 25.16 -13.56 -9.05
CA LEU A 86 25.07 -13.08 -10.43
C LEU A 86 26.33 -12.30 -10.85
N SER A 87 27.38 -12.23 -10.02
CA SER A 87 28.58 -11.40 -10.23
C SER A 87 29.34 -11.71 -11.53
N ASN A 88 29.21 -12.93 -12.04
CA ASN A 88 29.80 -13.39 -13.28
C ASN A 88 28.78 -13.60 -14.41
N PHE A 89 27.55 -13.10 -14.23
CA PHE A 89 26.48 -13.27 -15.21
C PHE A 89 26.42 -12.09 -16.18
N VAL A 90 26.40 -12.36 -17.49
CA VAL A 90 26.34 -11.31 -18.51
C VAL A 90 24.87 -10.92 -18.73
N THR A 91 24.53 -9.68 -18.41
CA THR A 91 23.16 -9.16 -18.44
C THR A 91 22.98 -7.95 -19.37
N SER A 92 24.01 -7.54 -20.10
CA SER A 92 23.98 -6.34 -20.95
C SER A 92 22.89 -6.34 -22.03
N SER A 93 22.40 -7.53 -22.45
CA SER A 93 21.29 -7.69 -23.41
C SER A 93 19.92 -7.83 -22.76
N VAL A 94 19.85 -7.85 -21.42
CA VAL A 94 18.58 -8.10 -20.69
C VAL A 94 17.73 -6.84 -20.68
N THR A 95 16.49 -6.97 -21.15
CA THR A 95 15.51 -5.87 -21.13
C THR A 95 14.38 -6.09 -20.11
N ASN A 96 14.20 -7.30 -19.63
CA ASN A 96 13.11 -7.64 -18.70
C ASN A 96 13.58 -8.55 -17.56
N MET A 97 13.44 -8.08 -16.32
CA MET A 97 13.72 -8.80 -15.08
C MET A 97 12.47 -8.95 -14.21
N SER A 98 11.26 -8.77 -14.80
CA SER A 98 10.02 -8.90 -14.04
C SER A 98 9.87 -10.29 -13.43
N GLY A 99 9.50 -10.33 -12.14
CA GLY A 99 9.32 -11.57 -11.38
C GLY A 99 10.58 -12.42 -11.21
N LEU A 100 11.79 -11.89 -11.44
CA LEU A 100 13.05 -12.65 -11.44
C LEU A 100 13.17 -13.61 -10.26
N PHE A 101 12.85 -13.17 -9.06
CA PHE A 101 12.87 -13.97 -7.82
C PHE A 101 11.49 -14.10 -7.18
N GLN A 102 10.43 -13.93 -7.96
CA GLN A 102 9.05 -13.97 -7.43
C GLN A 102 8.82 -15.27 -6.66
N ARG A 103 8.41 -15.15 -5.39
CA ARG A 103 8.10 -16.25 -4.46
C ARG A 103 9.29 -17.18 -4.17
N CYS A 104 10.52 -16.69 -4.24
CA CYS A 104 11.69 -17.38 -3.68
C CYS A 104 11.65 -17.27 -2.15
N THR A 105 10.78 -18.05 -1.52
CA THR A 105 10.44 -17.90 -0.09
C THR A 105 11.59 -18.24 0.86
N SER A 106 12.62 -18.92 0.41
CA SER A 106 13.84 -19.24 1.20
C SER A 106 15.00 -18.28 0.92
N LEU A 107 14.86 -17.35 -0.03
CA LEU A 107 15.94 -16.48 -0.48
C LEU A 107 16.39 -15.53 0.64
N THR A 108 17.68 -15.53 0.95
CA THR A 108 18.30 -14.72 2.01
C THR A 108 19.36 -13.77 1.50
N TYR A 109 19.99 -14.08 0.35
CA TYR A 109 21.07 -13.27 -0.19
C TYR A 109 21.13 -13.33 -1.72
N ILE A 110 21.45 -12.19 -2.33
CA ILE A 110 21.69 -12.06 -3.78
C ILE A 110 22.93 -11.20 -3.98
N ASP A 111 23.89 -11.68 -4.76
CA ASP A 111 25.03 -10.89 -5.20
C ASP A 111 24.76 -10.30 -6.60
N PHE A 112 24.58 -8.97 -6.64
CA PHE A 112 24.43 -8.18 -7.86
C PHE A 112 25.72 -7.51 -8.33
N THR A 113 26.88 -7.87 -7.76
CA THR A 113 28.16 -7.29 -8.19
C THR A 113 28.37 -7.50 -9.70
N ASN A 114 28.79 -6.44 -10.40
CA ASN A 114 28.99 -6.41 -11.86
C ASN A 114 27.76 -6.65 -12.74
N ILE A 115 26.54 -6.68 -12.19
CA ILE A 115 25.33 -6.77 -13.01
C ILE A 115 25.15 -5.50 -13.86
N ASP A 116 24.84 -5.65 -15.13
CA ASP A 116 24.47 -4.53 -16.03
C ASP A 116 22.97 -4.56 -16.27
N THR A 117 22.26 -3.58 -15.71
CA THR A 117 20.80 -3.42 -15.87
C THR A 117 20.42 -2.18 -16.69
N SER A 118 21.38 -1.54 -17.36
CA SER A 118 21.18 -0.29 -18.12
C SER A 118 20.18 -0.39 -19.28
N ASN A 119 19.84 -1.62 -19.71
CA ASN A 119 18.84 -1.88 -20.75
C ASN A 119 17.51 -2.44 -20.18
N VAL A 120 17.39 -2.59 -18.87
CA VAL A 120 16.18 -3.16 -18.25
C VAL A 120 15.06 -2.12 -18.20
N GLU A 121 13.90 -2.49 -18.74
CA GLU A 121 12.69 -1.67 -18.84
C GLU A 121 11.59 -2.09 -17.84
N ASP A 122 11.62 -3.35 -17.35
CA ASP A 122 10.58 -3.93 -16.49
C ASP A 122 11.20 -4.76 -15.35
N ILE A 123 10.93 -4.34 -14.11
CA ILE A 123 11.36 -5.02 -12.87
C ILE A 123 10.17 -5.27 -11.92
N GLN A 124 8.93 -5.19 -12.45
CA GLN A 124 7.75 -5.48 -11.64
C GLN A 124 7.87 -6.86 -10.97
N LYS A 125 7.42 -6.97 -9.71
CA LYS A 125 7.40 -8.23 -8.95
C LYS A 125 8.77 -8.90 -8.78
N MET A 126 9.89 -8.18 -8.98
CA MET A 126 11.22 -8.78 -9.01
C MET A 126 11.53 -9.60 -7.75
N PHE A 127 11.11 -9.12 -6.58
CA PHE A 127 11.29 -9.80 -5.28
C PHE A 127 9.96 -10.15 -4.60
N LEU A 128 8.84 -10.12 -5.31
CA LEU A 128 7.51 -10.40 -4.74
C LEU A 128 7.53 -11.73 -3.95
N GLY A 129 7.23 -11.65 -2.65
CA GLY A 129 7.12 -12.85 -1.79
C GLY A 129 8.46 -13.46 -1.35
N CYS A 130 9.58 -12.73 -1.46
CA CYS A 130 10.87 -13.14 -0.90
C CYS A 130 10.88 -12.93 0.62
N GLY A 131 10.05 -13.69 1.33
CA GLY A 131 9.74 -13.47 2.74
C GLY A 131 10.90 -13.65 3.72
N LYS A 132 12.04 -14.27 3.34
CA LYS A 132 13.22 -14.43 4.19
C LYS A 132 14.32 -13.39 3.95
N LEU A 133 14.24 -12.56 2.92
CA LEU A 133 15.17 -11.46 2.72
C LEU A 133 15.09 -10.47 3.89
N LYS A 134 16.22 -10.14 4.50
CA LYS A 134 16.33 -9.16 5.58
C LYS A 134 16.94 -7.85 5.10
N GLU A 135 17.98 -7.95 4.31
CA GLU A 135 18.65 -6.81 3.69
C GLU A 135 18.76 -7.04 2.19
N LEU A 136 18.70 -5.97 1.42
CA LEU A 136 18.81 -6.03 -0.02
C LEU A 136 19.64 -4.85 -0.53
N ASP A 137 20.79 -5.15 -1.14
CA ASP A 137 21.65 -4.16 -1.75
C ASP A 137 21.34 -4.06 -3.26
N LEU A 138 20.77 -2.91 -3.65
CA LEU A 138 20.43 -2.58 -5.03
C LEU A 138 21.34 -1.47 -5.60
N SER A 139 22.49 -1.21 -4.94
CA SER A 139 23.40 -0.12 -5.32
C SER A 139 23.95 -0.24 -6.75
N MET A 140 23.97 -1.46 -7.29
CA MET A 140 24.46 -1.73 -8.65
C MET A 140 23.39 -1.60 -9.73
N LEU A 141 22.10 -1.61 -9.36
CA LEU A 141 21.00 -1.58 -10.33
C LEU A 141 20.82 -0.19 -10.95
N ASP A 142 20.99 -0.10 -12.27
CA ASP A 142 20.55 1.03 -13.08
C ASP A 142 19.10 0.81 -13.51
N THR A 143 18.21 1.67 -13.02
CA THR A 143 16.77 1.59 -13.31
C THR A 143 16.28 2.76 -14.17
N SER A 144 17.20 3.45 -14.85
CA SER A 144 16.91 4.68 -15.61
C SER A 144 15.90 4.49 -16.77
N LYS A 145 15.74 3.27 -17.28
CA LYS A 145 14.75 2.93 -18.32
C LYS A 145 13.47 2.28 -17.78
N VAL A 146 13.41 2.02 -16.49
CA VAL A 146 12.29 1.29 -15.89
C VAL A 146 11.03 2.17 -15.82
N GLU A 147 9.92 1.66 -16.34
CA GLU A 147 8.61 2.32 -16.30
C GLU A 147 7.66 1.70 -15.26
N ASN A 148 7.91 0.46 -14.85
CA ASN A 148 7.01 -0.28 -13.96
C ASN A 148 7.75 -0.96 -12.80
N MET A 149 7.44 -0.51 -11.56
CA MET A 149 7.99 -1.06 -10.32
C MET A 149 6.89 -1.65 -9.40
N ASN A 150 5.69 -1.96 -9.97
CA ASN A 150 4.62 -2.48 -9.14
C ASN A 150 5.01 -3.81 -8.49
N ASP A 151 4.59 -4.00 -7.25
CA ASP A 151 4.86 -5.20 -6.45
C ASP A 151 6.35 -5.55 -6.27
N MET A 152 7.32 -4.64 -6.57
CA MET A 152 8.74 -4.99 -6.62
C MET A 152 9.22 -5.68 -5.35
N PHE A 153 8.84 -5.21 -4.17
CA PHE A 153 9.20 -5.77 -2.86
C PHE A 153 7.99 -6.32 -2.10
N SER A 154 6.84 -6.44 -2.76
CA SER A 154 5.60 -6.85 -2.10
C SER A 154 5.77 -8.21 -1.41
N ALA A 155 5.28 -8.31 -0.16
CA ALA A 155 5.38 -9.50 0.68
C ALA A 155 6.83 -9.95 1.02
N CYS A 156 7.82 -9.04 0.99
CA CYS A 156 9.12 -9.25 1.62
C CYS A 156 8.99 -9.02 3.13
N SER A 157 8.29 -9.92 3.81
CA SER A 157 7.79 -9.71 5.18
C SER A 157 8.87 -9.55 6.26
N ASN A 158 10.08 -10.04 6.04
CA ASN A 158 11.22 -9.89 6.96
C ASN A 158 12.22 -8.82 6.50
N LEU A 159 11.94 -8.07 5.43
CA LEU A 159 12.83 -7.06 4.90
C LEU A 159 12.92 -5.89 5.90
N GLU A 160 14.13 -5.67 6.43
CA GLU A 160 14.45 -4.63 7.42
C GLU A 160 15.13 -3.42 6.78
N LYS A 161 15.90 -3.65 5.69
CA LYS A 161 16.71 -2.62 5.05
C LYS A 161 16.85 -2.83 3.55
N ILE A 162 16.78 -1.72 2.80
CA ILE A 162 17.11 -1.66 1.37
C ILE A 162 18.19 -0.60 1.18
N ILE A 163 19.23 -0.92 0.43
CA ILE A 163 20.30 0.00 0.07
C ILE A 163 20.10 0.41 -1.39
N PHE A 164 19.79 1.67 -1.61
CA PHE A 164 19.72 2.27 -2.94
C PHE A 164 21.01 3.08 -3.24
N SER A 165 21.24 3.40 -4.50
CA SER A 165 22.27 4.35 -4.94
C SER A 165 21.71 5.31 -5.98
N SER A 166 22.51 6.27 -6.43
CA SER A 166 22.11 7.21 -7.51
C SER A 166 21.82 6.54 -8.84
N LYS A 167 22.18 5.26 -9.02
CA LYS A 167 21.80 4.46 -10.21
C LYS A 167 20.35 4.00 -10.16
N PHE A 168 19.78 3.87 -8.95
CA PHE A 168 18.37 3.52 -8.77
C PHE A 168 17.50 4.75 -9.09
N ASN A 169 17.20 4.95 -10.35
CA ASN A 169 16.51 6.12 -10.88
C ASN A 169 15.05 5.79 -11.19
N THR A 170 14.13 6.54 -10.56
CA THR A 170 12.67 6.33 -10.74
C THR A 170 12.01 7.35 -11.66
N SER A 171 12.78 8.21 -12.36
CA SER A 171 12.24 9.33 -13.16
C SER A 171 11.36 8.93 -14.35
N ASN A 172 11.43 7.67 -14.79
CA ASN A 172 10.58 7.12 -15.83
C ASN A 172 9.43 6.27 -15.32
N VAL A 173 9.36 6.02 -14.03
CA VAL A 173 8.37 5.12 -13.42
C VAL A 173 6.97 5.74 -13.46
N ILE A 174 6.01 4.97 -13.99
CA ILE A 174 4.60 5.33 -14.10
C ILE A 174 3.76 4.62 -13.03
N ASN A 175 4.18 3.43 -12.59
CA ASN A 175 3.44 2.60 -11.65
C ASN A 175 4.33 2.14 -10.48
N MET A 176 3.96 2.57 -9.25
CA MET A 176 4.60 2.16 -7.99
C MET A 176 3.60 1.45 -7.05
N SER A 177 2.47 0.95 -7.60
CA SER A 177 1.47 0.28 -6.77
C SER A 177 2.05 -0.95 -6.07
N ASN A 178 1.67 -1.16 -4.82
CA ASN A 178 2.13 -2.26 -3.96
C ASN A 178 3.66 -2.37 -3.77
N MET A 179 4.46 -1.35 -4.12
CA MET A 179 5.92 -1.49 -4.20
C MET A 179 6.53 -2.06 -2.91
N PHE A 180 6.09 -1.61 -1.73
CA PHE A 180 6.54 -2.09 -0.41
C PHE A 180 5.41 -2.78 0.38
N SER A 181 4.32 -3.17 -0.29
CA SER A 181 3.16 -3.79 0.37
C SER A 181 3.56 -5.05 1.15
N PHE A 182 3.08 -5.20 2.39
CA PHE A 182 3.44 -6.30 3.29
C PHE A 182 4.93 -6.42 3.67
N CYS A 183 5.74 -5.37 3.52
CA CYS A 183 7.07 -5.30 4.12
C CYS A 183 6.95 -5.01 5.63
N SER A 184 6.42 -5.97 6.37
CA SER A 184 5.96 -5.77 7.75
C SER A 184 7.06 -5.51 8.77
N GLN A 185 8.32 -5.83 8.46
CA GLN A 185 9.49 -5.58 9.33
C GLN A 185 10.33 -4.37 8.90
N LEU A 186 9.92 -3.67 7.82
CA LEU A 186 10.64 -2.50 7.32
C LEU A 186 10.45 -1.33 8.30
N LYS A 187 11.55 -0.83 8.89
CA LYS A 187 11.54 0.23 9.90
C LYS A 187 11.96 1.57 9.32
N GLU A 188 13.01 1.55 8.52
CA GLU A 188 13.58 2.73 7.90
C GLU A 188 13.62 2.54 6.39
N LEU A 189 13.24 3.58 5.65
CA LEU A 189 13.25 3.57 4.20
C LEU A 189 13.70 4.94 3.69
N ASP A 190 14.90 4.97 3.10
CA ASP A 190 15.41 6.18 2.45
C ASP A 190 14.80 6.32 1.05
N LEU A 191 13.90 7.29 0.91
CA LEU A 191 13.23 7.63 -0.35
C LEU A 191 13.83 8.87 -1.02
N SER A 192 14.95 9.42 -0.52
CA SER A 192 15.51 10.70 -0.96
C SER A 192 15.93 10.76 -2.42
N ILE A 193 16.07 9.59 -3.07
CA ILE A 193 16.43 9.49 -4.50
C ILE A 193 15.22 9.29 -5.42
N PHE A 194 13.99 9.16 -4.87
CA PHE A 194 12.80 8.86 -5.66
C PHE A 194 12.28 10.08 -6.41
N ASN A 195 12.17 10.00 -7.72
CA ASN A 195 11.46 10.97 -8.54
C ASN A 195 10.09 10.38 -8.94
N THR A 196 9.02 11.02 -8.47
CA THR A 196 7.66 10.49 -8.64
C THR A 196 6.80 11.28 -9.63
N PHE A 197 7.37 12.26 -10.34
CA PHE A 197 6.65 13.17 -11.23
C PHE A 197 5.79 12.44 -12.29
N LYS A 198 6.26 11.29 -12.84
CA LYS A 198 5.50 10.53 -13.84
C LYS A 198 4.52 9.51 -13.27
N VAL A 199 4.57 9.26 -11.97
CA VAL A 199 3.78 8.19 -11.33
C VAL A 199 2.30 8.53 -11.37
N LYS A 200 1.49 7.55 -11.80
CA LYS A 200 0.03 7.62 -11.85
C LYS A 200 -0.65 6.76 -10.79
N ASP A 201 -0.02 5.69 -10.39
CA ASP A 201 -0.58 4.76 -9.39
C ASP A 201 0.41 4.52 -8.24
N MET A 202 0.00 4.93 -7.02
CA MET A 202 0.67 4.70 -5.75
C MET A 202 -0.20 3.87 -4.78
N SER A 203 -1.23 3.18 -5.31
CA SER A 203 -2.11 2.39 -4.47
C SER A 203 -1.35 1.31 -3.71
N ASN A 204 -1.68 1.12 -2.45
CA ASN A 204 -1.06 0.13 -1.56
C ASN A 204 0.47 0.25 -1.42
N MET A 205 1.09 1.39 -1.77
CA MET A 205 2.56 1.49 -1.84
C MET A 205 3.23 1.06 -0.53
N PHE A 206 2.67 1.43 0.63
CA PHE A 206 3.15 1.04 1.96
C PHE A 206 2.13 0.20 2.74
N TYR A 207 1.19 -0.43 2.04
CA TYR A 207 0.14 -1.23 2.68
C TYR A 207 0.72 -2.30 3.59
N TYR A 208 0.29 -2.33 4.87
CA TYR A 208 0.76 -3.30 5.87
C TYR A 208 2.25 -3.23 6.24
N CYS A 209 2.90 -2.06 6.05
CA CYS A 209 4.24 -1.78 6.58
C CYS A 209 4.14 -1.42 8.07
N LYS A 210 3.98 -2.44 8.92
CA LYS A 210 3.60 -2.27 10.33
C LYS A 210 4.65 -1.58 11.18
N GLU A 211 5.94 -1.82 10.90
CA GLU A 211 7.05 -1.37 11.72
C GLU A 211 7.60 0.00 11.30
N ILE A 212 7.17 0.57 10.19
CA ILE A 212 7.53 1.94 9.80
C ILE A 212 6.94 2.92 10.80
N GLU A 213 7.79 3.75 11.41
CA GLU A 213 7.39 4.78 12.37
C GLU A 213 7.30 6.16 11.71
N GLU A 214 8.18 6.45 10.75
CA GLU A 214 8.23 7.74 10.05
C GLU A 214 8.37 7.55 8.53
N LEU A 215 7.73 8.39 7.75
CA LEU A 215 7.87 8.47 6.29
C LEU A 215 8.15 9.90 5.87
N ASN A 216 9.35 10.12 5.31
CA ASN A 216 9.69 11.40 4.69
C ASN A 216 9.39 11.33 3.18
N LEU A 217 8.37 12.11 2.75
CA LEU A 217 7.91 12.22 1.37
C LEU A 217 8.14 13.64 0.81
N GLU A 218 9.08 14.41 1.38
CA GLU A 218 9.36 15.81 0.99
C GLU A 218 9.73 15.97 -0.49
N ILE A 219 10.29 14.92 -1.10
CA ILE A 219 10.67 14.98 -2.52
C ILE A 219 9.58 14.49 -3.47
N PHE A 220 8.48 13.93 -2.95
CA PHE A 220 7.43 13.37 -3.80
C PHE A 220 6.65 14.47 -4.52
N ASP A 221 6.65 14.40 -5.85
CA ASP A 221 5.73 15.12 -6.72
C ASP A 221 4.59 14.17 -7.13
N THR A 222 3.40 14.43 -6.62
CA THR A 222 2.22 13.58 -6.88
C THR A 222 1.22 14.22 -7.84
N SER A 223 1.63 15.27 -8.56
CA SER A 223 0.77 16.04 -9.46
C SER A 223 0.14 15.24 -10.61
N ASN A 224 0.66 14.04 -10.90
CA ASN A 224 0.13 13.13 -11.92
C ASN A 224 -0.54 11.88 -11.35
N VAL A 225 -0.56 11.71 -10.02
CA VAL A 225 -1.15 10.52 -9.38
C VAL A 225 -2.67 10.56 -9.46
N GLU A 226 -3.26 9.45 -9.89
CA GLU A 226 -4.70 9.24 -10.01
C GLU A 226 -5.26 8.30 -8.92
N ASN A 227 -4.41 7.46 -8.33
CA ASN A 227 -4.82 6.45 -7.35
C ASN A 227 -3.86 6.39 -6.15
N MET A 228 -4.39 6.70 -4.95
CA MET A 228 -3.69 6.61 -3.66
C MET A 228 -4.44 5.70 -2.67
N SER A 229 -5.31 4.81 -3.17
CA SER A 229 -6.06 3.91 -2.30
C SER A 229 -5.14 3.03 -1.47
N ASN A 230 -5.44 2.87 -0.19
CA ASN A 230 -4.68 2.08 0.79
C ASN A 230 -3.20 2.45 0.94
N MET A 231 -2.75 3.63 0.48
CA MET A 231 -1.30 3.94 0.37
C MET A 231 -0.56 3.70 1.69
N PHE A 232 -1.14 4.04 2.84
CA PHE A 232 -0.57 3.86 4.19
C PHE A 232 -1.39 2.92 5.06
N SER A 233 -2.37 2.21 4.47
CA SER A 233 -3.30 1.38 5.25
C SER A 233 -2.56 0.29 6.03
N HIS A 234 -2.94 0.10 7.30
CA HIS A 234 -2.31 -0.81 8.25
C HIS A 234 -0.82 -0.54 8.60
N CYS A 235 -0.33 0.68 8.37
CA CYS A 235 0.94 1.15 8.94
C CYS A 235 0.73 1.49 10.43
N SER A 236 0.59 0.45 11.25
CA SER A 236 0.08 0.59 12.63
C SER A 236 1.01 1.34 13.58
N ASN A 237 2.32 1.37 13.31
CA ASN A 237 3.31 2.10 14.09
C ASN A 237 3.63 3.49 13.53
N LEU A 238 3.11 3.83 12.36
CA LEU A 238 3.37 5.12 11.70
C LEU A 238 2.83 6.27 12.55
N ASN A 239 3.73 7.16 12.99
CA ASN A 239 3.40 8.29 13.84
C ASN A 239 3.65 9.64 13.15
N LEU A 240 4.50 9.67 12.11
CA LEU A 240 4.83 10.89 11.37
C LEU A 240 4.90 10.62 9.87
N ILE A 241 4.22 11.46 9.09
CA ILE A 241 4.39 11.57 7.64
C ILE A 241 4.74 13.01 7.32
N ILE A 242 5.84 13.24 6.60
CA ILE A 242 6.25 14.55 6.13
C ILE A 242 5.93 14.63 4.64
N PHE A 243 4.94 15.43 4.28
CA PHE A 243 4.59 15.67 2.88
C PHE A 243 5.36 16.88 2.32
N SER A 244 5.57 16.89 1.01
CA SER A 244 6.12 18.05 0.29
C SER A 244 5.04 19.04 -0.11
N ASP A 245 5.43 20.25 -0.45
CA ASP A 245 4.55 21.24 -1.12
C ASP A 245 4.08 20.73 -2.50
N ASN A 246 4.81 19.77 -3.10
CA ASN A 246 4.47 19.12 -4.36
C ASN A 246 3.65 17.83 -4.18
N PHE A 247 3.29 17.50 -2.94
CA PHE A 247 2.35 16.40 -2.68
C PHE A 247 0.92 16.84 -3.01
N ILE A 248 0.65 17.00 -4.30
CA ILE A 248 -0.59 17.55 -4.86
C ILE A 248 -1.54 16.42 -5.22
N THR A 249 -2.75 16.44 -4.68
CA THR A 249 -3.74 15.36 -4.91
C THR A 249 -4.86 15.71 -5.89
N LYS A 250 -4.69 16.80 -6.66
CA LYS A 250 -5.71 17.36 -7.55
C LYS A 250 -6.29 16.39 -8.59
N LYS A 251 -5.49 15.43 -9.08
CA LYS A 251 -5.91 14.42 -10.06
C LYS A 251 -6.37 13.11 -9.42
N VAL A 252 -6.20 12.96 -8.10
CA VAL A 252 -6.52 11.72 -7.40
C VAL A 252 -8.02 11.49 -7.39
N LYS A 253 -8.44 10.30 -7.84
CA LYS A 253 -9.83 9.83 -7.88
C LYS A 253 -10.17 8.90 -6.72
N TYR A 254 -9.18 8.16 -6.23
CA TYR A 254 -9.37 7.10 -5.24
C TYR A 254 -8.46 7.31 -4.04
N MET A 255 -9.07 7.60 -2.85
CA MET A 255 -8.41 7.77 -1.56
C MET A 255 -8.99 6.82 -0.49
N GLN A 256 -9.80 5.83 -0.90
CA GLN A 256 -10.37 4.89 0.07
C GLN A 256 -9.25 4.17 0.84
N HIS A 257 -9.45 4.01 2.15
CA HIS A 257 -8.53 3.34 3.07
C HIS A 257 -7.12 3.97 3.15
N MET A 258 -6.90 5.21 2.72
CA MET A 258 -5.55 5.77 2.60
C MET A 258 -4.76 5.73 3.90
N PHE A 259 -5.40 6.00 5.05
CA PHE A 259 -4.80 5.96 6.40
C PHE A 259 -5.48 4.94 7.31
N ASP A 260 -6.21 3.97 6.74
CA ASP A 260 -6.91 2.94 7.51
C ASP A 260 -5.94 2.22 8.46
N SER A 261 -6.32 2.15 9.74
CA SER A 261 -5.55 1.47 10.79
C SER A 261 -4.13 2.00 11.02
N CYS A 262 -3.87 3.28 10.72
CA CYS A 262 -2.68 4.00 11.17
C CYS A 262 -2.85 4.39 12.65
N LYS A 263 -2.75 3.40 13.54
CA LYS A 263 -3.19 3.52 14.93
C LYS A 263 -2.41 4.53 15.76
N LYS A 264 -1.11 4.71 15.50
CA LYS A 264 -0.24 5.63 16.23
C LYS A 264 -0.16 7.03 15.61
N LEU A 265 -0.77 7.24 14.44
CA LEU A 265 -0.77 8.54 13.78
C LEU A 265 -1.58 9.54 14.62
N ASN A 266 -0.89 10.49 15.24
CA ASN A 266 -1.48 11.47 16.16
C ASN A 266 -1.60 12.87 15.56
N PHE A 267 -0.80 13.15 14.53
CA PHE A 267 -0.80 14.38 13.75
C PHE A 267 -0.73 14.08 12.26
N LEU A 268 -1.47 14.81 11.45
CA LEU A 268 -1.49 14.67 10.01
C LEU A 268 -1.76 16.04 9.37
N ASP A 269 -0.78 16.57 8.64
CA ASP A 269 -0.94 17.78 7.85
C ASP A 269 -1.47 17.44 6.45
N LEU A 270 -2.71 17.86 6.17
CA LEU A 270 -3.37 17.66 4.87
C LEU A 270 -3.59 19.00 4.13
N SER A 271 -2.90 20.06 4.50
CA SER A 271 -3.08 21.40 3.93
C SER A 271 -2.78 21.45 2.42
N SER A 272 -1.87 20.60 1.92
CA SER A 272 -1.55 20.46 0.48
C SER A 272 -2.55 19.61 -0.30
N PHE A 273 -3.49 18.93 0.38
CA PHE A 273 -4.42 18.01 -0.27
C PHE A 273 -5.57 18.77 -0.95
N SER A 274 -5.79 18.49 -2.23
CA SER A 274 -6.99 18.89 -2.98
C SER A 274 -7.80 17.66 -3.34
N THR A 275 -9.07 17.62 -2.91
CA THR A 275 -9.92 16.45 -3.13
C THR A 275 -11.00 16.66 -4.19
N GLU A 276 -10.87 17.69 -5.02
CA GLU A 276 -11.87 18.09 -6.03
C GLU A 276 -12.17 17.02 -7.11
N SER A 277 -11.27 16.03 -7.27
CA SER A 277 -11.45 14.93 -8.23
C SER A 277 -11.80 13.60 -7.55
N VAL A 278 -11.80 13.56 -6.21
CA VAL A 278 -11.99 12.32 -5.46
C VAL A 278 -13.43 11.82 -5.52
N GLU A 279 -13.59 10.57 -5.90
CA GLU A 279 -14.89 9.90 -5.99
C GLU A 279 -15.19 8.96 -4.82
N ASN A 280 -14.16 8.51 -4.09
CA ASN A 280 -14.31 7.52 -3.02
C ASN A 280 -13.34 7.80 -1.86
N MET A 281 -13.91 8.05 -0.66
CA MET A 281 -13.17 8.27 0.59
C MET A 281 -13.59 7.31 1.70
N LYS A 282 -14.28 6.19 1.35
CA LYS A 282 -14.69 5.22 2.38
C LYS A 282 -13.46 4.74 3.17
N PHE A 283 -13.62 4.59 4.49
CA PHE A 283 -12.59 4.11 5.40
C PHE A 283 -11.28 4.93 5.43
N MET A 284 -11.27 6.17 4.93
CA MET A 284 -10.01 6.92 4.75
C MET A 284 -9.21 7.06 6.05
N PHE A 285 -9.85 7.28 7.18
CA PHE A 285 -9.23 7.39 8.52
C PHE A 285 -9.74 6.30 9.49
N TYR A 286 -10.26 5.19 8.97
CA TYR A 286 -10.76 4.09 9.81
C TYR A 286 -9.68 3.63 10.79
N GLY A 287 -10.01 3.56 12.10
CA GLY A 287 -9.08 3.05 13.10
C GLY A 287 -7.82 3.89 13.34
N CYS A 288 -7.83 5.18 12.98
CA CYS A 288 -6.80 6.14 13.40
C CYS A 288 -7.00 6.50 14.89
N GLU A 289 -6.70 5.54 15.76
CA GLU A 289 -7.07 5.58 17.17
C GLU A 289 -6.43 6.72 17.95
N SER A 290 -5.24 7.21 17.54
CA SER A 290 -4.47 8.27 18.21
C SER A 290 -4.70 9.67 17.63
N LEU A 291 -5.42 9.79 16.51
CA LEU A 291 -5.64 11.06 15.83
C LEU A 291 -6.60 11.92 16.64
N SER A 292 -6.08 12.97 17.29
CA SER A 292 -6.87 13.83 18.21
C SER A 292 -7.39 15.10 17.57
N ASN A 293 -6.73 15.56 16.52
CA ASN A 293 -7.09 16.74 15.75
C ASN A 293 -6.87 16.50 14.26
N LEU A 294 -7.78 16.95 13.42
CA LEU A 294 -7.71 16.78 11.98
C LEU A 294 -8.33 18.00 11.29
N ASP A 295 -7.51 18.73 10.53
CA ASP A 295 -7.97 19.83 9.69
C ASP A 295 -8.30 19.31 8.28
N LEU A 296 -9.56 19.41 7.90
CA LEU A 296 -10.10 19.05 6.59
C LEU A 296 -10.63 20.26 5.81
N SER A 297 -10.24 21.46 6.17
CA SER A 297 -10.71 22.70 5.53
C SER A 297 -10.36 22.78 4.03
N SER A 298 -9.30 22.09 3.60
CA SER A 298 -8.90 21.96 2.19
C SER A 298 -9.76 20.97 1.38
N PHE A 299 -10.57 20.13 2.04
CA PHE A 299 -11.31 19.05 1.38
C PHE A 299 -12.57 19.53 0.67
N ASN A 300 -12.74 19.08 -0.56
CA ASN A 300 -13.94 19.27 -1.38
C ASN A 300 -14.54 17.89 -1.71
N ILE A 301 -15.77 17.65 -1.26
CA ILE A 301 -16.45 16.36 -1.47
C ILE A 301 -17.50 16.39 -2.59
N SER A 302 -17.48 17.40 -3.45
CA SER A 302 -18.52 17.60 -4.50
C SER A 302 -18.65 16.44 -5.51
N LYS A 303 -17.64 15.57 -5.63
CA LYS A 303 -17.68 14.37 -6.49
C LYS A 303 -17.71 13.06 -5.70
N VAL A 304 -17.61 13.13 -4.39
CA VAL A 304 -17.55 11.92 -3.55
C VAL A 304 -18.89 11.21 -3.53
N LYS A 305 -18.85 9.89 -3.68
CA LYS A 305 -20.04 9.01 -3.71
C LYS A 305 -20.18 8.19 -2.43
N ASN A 306 -19.09 7.98 -1.69
CA ASN A 306 -19.06 7.08 -0.55
C ASN A 306 -18.15 7.62 0.56
N LEU A 307 -18.72 7.84 1.76
CA LEU A 307 -18.04 8.26 2.99
C LEU A 307 -18.19 7.23 4.12
N ARG A 308 -18.67 6.02 3.80
CA ARG A 308 -18.87 4.94 4.76
C ARG A 308 -17.61 4.72 5.59
N ASN A 309 -17.76 4.62 6.93
CA ASN A 309 -16.69 4.33 7.89
C ASN A 309 -15.51 5.32 7.86
N MET A 310 -15.66 6.53 7.31
CA MET A 310 -14.52 7.44 7.08
C MET A 310 -13.73 7.72 8.36
N PHE A 311 -14.39 7.88 9.50
CA PHE A 311 -13.78 8.15 10.81
C PHE A 311 -14.10 7.06 11.85
N HIS A 312 -14.55 5.89 11.42
CA HIS A 312 -14.89 4.78 12.32
C HIS A 312 -13.71 4.47 13.24
N ASN A 313 -13.95 4.40 14.54
CA ASN A 313 -12.94 4.08 15.58
C ASN A 313 -11.78 5.09 15.68
N CYS A 314 -12.02 6.38 15.33
CA CYS A 314 -11.11 7.49 15.62
C CYS A 314 -11.32 7.92 17.09
N LYS A 315 -10.86 7.07 18.02
CA LYS A 315 -11.18 7.19 19.45
C LYS A 315 -10.70 8.48 20.09
N SER A 316 -9.56 9.02 19.66
CA SER A 316 -8.96 10.22 20.27
C SER A 316 -9.48 11.53 19.68
N LEU A 317 -10.30 11.50 18.63
CA LEU A 317 -10.82 12.68 17.96
C LEU A 317 -11.80 13.42 18.91
N ILE A 318 -11.52 14.70 19.21
CA ILE A 318 -12.30 15.49 20.18
C ILE A 318 -13.32 16.37 19.47
N MET A 319 -12.90 17.06 18.42
CA MET A 319 -13.73 17.94 17.61
C MET A 319 -13.39 17.71 16.13
N LEU A 320 -14.40 17.82 15.29
CA LEU A 320 -14.25 17.77 13.85
C LEU A 320 -15.16 18.81 13.20
N ASP A 321 -14.56 19.72 12.46
CA ASP A 321 -15.28 20.71 11.66
C ASP A 321 -15.40 20.20 10.22
N LEU A 322 -16.61 19.91 9.80
CA LEU A 322 -16.96 19.49 8.44
C LEU A 322 -17.93 20.49 7.79
N SER A 323 -17.95 21.73 8.25
CA SER A 323 -18.82 22.78 7.71
C SER A 323 -18.55 23.10 6.24
N ASN A 324 -17.33 22.79 5.74
CA ASN A 324 -16.98 22.87 4.32
C ASN A 324 -17.43 21.65 3.49
N PHE A 325 -17.93 20.57 4.13
CA PHE A 325 -18.41 19.39 3.42
C PHE A 325 -19.80 19.61 2.82
N GLU A 326 -19.84 20.30 1.68
CA GLU A 326 -21.07 20.42 0.90
C GLU A 326 -21.33 19.11 0.17
N THR A 327 -22.26 18.32 0.71
CA THR A 327 -22.67 17.07 0.09
C THR A 327 -23.38 17.28 -1.24
N ASN A 328 -23.23 16.33 -2.12
CA ASN A 328 -23.83 16.33 -3.46
C ASN A 328 -24.86 15.19 -3.58
N ASP A 329 -25.62 15.20 -4.68
CA ASP A 329 -26.62 14.18 -4.97
C ASP A 329 -26.04 12.78 -5.29
N LEU A 330 -24.73 12.58 -5.26
CA LEU A 330 -24.08 11.29 -5.55
C LEU A 330 -23.86 10.48 -4.28
N ILE A 331 -23.86 11.10 -3.10
CA ILE A 331 -23.59 10.42 -1.82
C ILE A 331 -24.78 9.51 -1.48
N SER A 332 -24.51 8.21 -1.29
CA SER A 332 -25.49 7.20 -0.88
C SER A 332 -25.12 6.48 0.42
N GLU A 333 -23.86 6.55 0.85
CA GLU A 333 -23.32 5.78 1.97
C GLU A 333 -22.64 6.71 2.99
N LEU A 334 -23.26 6.87 4.17
CA LEU A 334 -22.75 7.58 5.35
C LEU A 334 -22.74 6.67 6.58
N ASN A 335 -23.10 5.38 6.42
CA ASN A 335 -23.21 4.46 7.52
C ASN A 335 -21.86 4.24 8.22
N TYR A 336 -21.92 4.13 9.55
CA TYR A 336 -20.77 3.97 10.44
C TYR A 336 -19.73 5.09 10.34
N MET A 337 -20.05 6.27 9.78
CA MET A 337 -19.06 7.32 9.48
C MET A 337 -18.27 7.74 10.70
N PHE A 338 -18.91 7.85 11.86
CA PHE A 338 -18.31 8.22 13.16
C PHE A 338 -18.46 7.13 14.21
N TYR A 339 -18.71 5.88 13.80
CA TYR A 339 -18.90 4.76 14.72
C TYR A 339 -17.72 4.65 15.70
N LYS A 340 -18.00 4.62 17.02
CA LYS A 340 -16.97 4.54 18.08
C LYS A 340 -15.90 5.65 18.00
N CYS A 341 -16.32 6.89 17.71
CA CYS A 341 -15.51 8.07 17.99
C CYS A 341 -15.74 8.47 19.47
N ASP A 342 -15.17 7.69 20.38
CA ASP A 342 -15.53 7.69 21.81
C ASP A 342 -15.35 9.07 22.48
N ASN A 343 -14.31 9.84 22.09
CA ASN A 343 -14.00 11.15 22.67
C ASN A 343 -14.57 12.35 21.86
N LEU A 344 -15.30 12.11 20.78
CA LEU A 344 -15.88 13.18 19.97
C LEU A 344 -16.97 13.90 20.78
N ILE A 345 -16.80 15.21 21.02
CA ILE A 345 -17.71 16.02 21.83
C ILE A 345 -18.67 16.82 20.94
N ARG A 346 -18.12 17.40 19.89
CA ARG A 346 -18.86 18.29 18.96
C ARG A 346 -18.59 17.93 17.52
N LEU A 347 -19.64 17.98 16.70
CA LEU A 347 -19.59 17.71 15.28
C LEU A 347 -20.45 18.72 14.50
N ASP A 348 -19.85 19.39 13.53
CA ASP A 348 -20.54 20.28 12.61
C ASP A 348 -20.76 19.58 11.25
N LEU A 349 -22.01 19.26 10.97
CA LEU A 349 -22.50 18.73 9.69
C LEU A 349 -23.53 19.67 9.07
N SER A 350 -23.48 20.97 9.40
CA SER A 350 -24.50 21.96 9.02
C SER A 350 -24.72 22.05 7.50
N ASN A 351 -23.69 21.71 6.69
CA ASN A 351 -23.75 21.71 5.23
C ASN A 351 -24.00 20.34 4.60
N PHE A 352 -24.19 19.28 5.42
CA PHE A 352 -24.62 17.99 4.92
C PHE A 352 -26.07 18.04 4.44
N LYS A 353 -26.23 18.23 3.14
CA LYS A 353 -27.54 18.24 2.48
C LYS A 353 -27.85 16.84 1.93
N VAL A 354 -28.95 16.28 2.34
CA VAL A 354 -29.41 14.95 1.89
C VAL A 354 -30.74 15.11 1.17
N ASP A 355 -30.72 14.99 -0.15
CA ASP A 355 -31.90 15.13 -1.01
C ASP A 355 -32.28 13.80 -1.70
N LYS A 356 -31.57 12.72 -1.41
CA LYS A 356 -31.80 11.37 -1.93
C LYS A 356 -31.68 10.36 -0.83
N THR A 357 -32.17 9.16 -1.09
CA THR A 357 -32.02 8.00 -0.23
C THR A 357 -30.56 7.76 0.14
N VAL A 358 -30.27 7.78 1.44
CA VAL A 358 -28.94 7.60 2.01
C VAL A 358 -28.98 6.62 3.17
N ASN A 359 -27.97 5.75 3.24
CA ASN A 359 -27.75 4.86 4.38
C ASN A 359 -26.97 5.59 5.46
N ILE A 360 -27.58 5.72 6.65
CA ILE A 360 -26.97 6.36 7.85
C ILE A 360 -26.92 5.40 9.05
N GLU A 361 -27.07 4.10 8.81
CA GLU A 361 -27.03 3.08 9.85
C GLU A 361 -25.81 3.29 10.77
N SER A 362 -26.04 3.29 12.08
CA SER A 362 -25.00 3.39 13.12
C SER A 362 -24.02 4.56 12.94
N MET A 363 -24.43 5.65 12.29
CA MET A 363 -23.51 6.76 11.93
C MET A 363 -22.79 7.34 13.14
N PHE A 364 -23.44 7.46 14.31
CA PHE A 364 -22.89 7.99 15.56
C PHE A 364 -22.88 6.94 16.69
N ASN A 365 -23.08 5.66 16.37
CA ASN A 365 -23.15 4.61 17.35
C ASN A 365 -21.85 4.49 18.12
N GLY A 366 -21.90 4.54 19.46
CA GLY A 366 -20.73 4.45 20.34
C GLY A 366 -19.93 5.76 20.45
N CYS A 367 -20.47 6.91 20.03
CA CYS A 367 -19.87 8.21 20.30
C CYS A 367 -20.22 8.65 21.74
N GLU A 368 -19.56 8.04 22.73
CA GLU A 368 -19.94 8.12 24.14
C GLU A 368 -19.89 9.54 24.77
N ASN A 369 -19.19 10.48 24.13
CA ASN A 369 -19.06 11.87 24.60
C ASN A 369 -19.73 12.90 23.65
N LEU A 370 -20.35 12.45 22.54
CA LEU A 370 -20.93 13.35 21.54
C LEU A 370 -22.24 13.95 22.05
N ASN A 371 -22.18 15.21 22.48
CA ASN A 371 -23.31 15.92 23.06
C ASN A 371 -23.75 17.17 22.28
N ASN A 372 -23.07 17.52 21.18
CA ASN A 372 -23.44 18.62 20.32
C ASN A 372 -23.28 18.30 18.85
N ILE A 373 -24.38 18.27 18.11
CA ILE A 373 -24.38 17.97 16.67
C ILE A 373 -25.13 19.05 15.91
N ASP A 374 -24.51 19.64 14.90
CA ASP A 374 -25.22 20.53 13.95
C ASP A 374 -25.50 19.75 12.64
N MET A 375 -26.76 19.55 12.32
CA MET A 375 -27.28 18.92 11.11
C MET A 375 -28.30 19.81 10.39
N GLY A 376 -28.05 21.11 10.36
CA GLY A 376 -29.03 22.11 9.91
C GLY A 376 -29.65 21.86 8.54
N LYS A 377 -28.91 21.32 7.57
CA LYS A 377 -29.41 21.03 6.20
C LYS A 377 -29.77 19.55 5.97
N PHE A 378 -29.56 18.67 6.96
CA PHE A 378 -29.79 17.23 6.79
C PHE A 378 -31.27 16.89 6.75
N ASN A 379 -31.71 16.26 5.65
CA ASN A 379 -33.09 15.83 5.50
C ASN A 379 -33.27 14.34 5.85
N PHE A 380 -33.76 14.06 7.06
CA PHE A 380 -33.97 12.70 7.56
C PHE A 380 -35.09 11.93 6.83
N ASP A 381 -35.94 12.57 6.01
CA ASP A 381 -36.95 11.87 5.24
C ASP A 381 -36.34 10.96 4.17
N TYR A 382 -35.12 11.25 3.75
CA TYR A 382 -34.34 10.43 2.82
C TYR A 382 -33.41 9.42 3.49
N ALA A 383 -33.39 9.36 4.83
CA ALA A 383 -32.65 8.31 5.55
C ALA A 383 -33.34 6.97 5.36
N ASP A 384 -32.74 6.06 4.57
CA ASP A 384 -33.28 4.74 4.27
C ASP A 384 -33.07 3.79 5.45
N LYS A 385 -31.82 3.68 5.91
CA LYS A 385 -31.43 2.89 7.07
C LYS A 385 -30.91 3.81 8.15
N ALA A 386 -31.56 3.83 9.30
CA ALA A 386 -31.20 4.71 10.43
C ALA A 386 -31.12 3.89 11.75
N GLU A 387 -31.03 2.57 11.65
CA GLU A 387 -30.94 1.70 12.82
C GLU A 387 -29.70 2.05 13.64
N ASP A 388 -29.85 2.09 14.94
CA ASP A 388 -28.79 2.35 15.91
C ASP A 388 -28.00 3.66 15.71
N ILE A 389 -28.52 4.63 14.95
CA ILE A 389 -27.76 5.85 14.57
C ILE A 389 -27.18 6.61 15.78
N PHE A 390 -27.93 6.71 16.89
CA PHE A 390 -27.53 7.39 18.12
C PHE A 390 -27.34 6.42 19.32
N LYS A 391 -27.15 5.14 19.07
CA LYS A 391 -26.95 4.17 20.15
C LYS A 391 -25.60 4.40 20.85
N GLY A 392 -25.63 4.55 22.18
CA GLY A 392 -24.43 4.79 22.98
C GLY A 392 -23.90 6.24 22.94
N VAL A 393 -24.66 7.20 22.41
CA VAL A 393 -24.40 8.62 22.67
C VAL A 393 -24.91 8.97 24.09
N PRO A 394 -24.47 10.10 24.72
CA PRO A 394 -24.95 10.53 26.02
C PRO A 394 -26.47 10.71 26.07
N ASP A 395 -27.06 10.52 27.24
CA ASP A 395 -28.50 10.73 27.45
C ASP A 395 -28.93 12.21 27.30
N GLU A 396 -27.99 13.14 27.47
CA GLU A 396 -28.20 14.57 27.34
C GLU A 396 -27.31 15.20 26.26
N GLY A 397 -27.84 16.10 25.45
CA GLY A 397 -27.10 16.77 24.40
C GLY A 397 -27.98 17.76 23.63
N SER A 398 -27.42 18.36 22.58
CA SER A 398 -28.12 19.27 21.69
C SER A 398 -27.93 18.92 20.23
N ILE A 399 -28.98 19.00 19.45
CA ILE A 399 -28.93 18.83 18.01
C ILE A 399 -29.59 20.00 17.30
N THR A 400 -28.85 20.63 16.38
CA THR A 400 -29.44 21.62 15.45
C THR A 400 -29.99 20.88 14.24
N CYS A 401 -31.25 21.10 13.91
CA CYS A 401 -31.88 20.48 12.75
C CYS A 401 -32.99 21.34 12.15
N ASN A 402 -33.33 21.12 10.89
CA ASN A 402 -34.43 21.82 10.20
C ASN A 402 -35.78 21.46 10.83
N LYS A 403 -36.67 22.48 10.93
CA LYS A 403 -38.03 22.35 11.52
C LYS A 403 -38.88 21.25 10.91
N THR A 404 -38.73 20.97 9.61
CA THR A 404 -39.51 19.99 8.86
C THR A 404 -39.17 18.53 9.25
N PHE A 405 -37.98 18.24 9.83
CA PHE A 405 -37.53 16.87 10.11
C PHE A 405 -37.65 16.45 11.56
N LYS A 406 -38.16 17.35 12.41
CA LYS A 406 -38.28 17.19 13.86
C LYS A 406 -38.94 15.87 14.29
N ASN A 407 -39.99 15.45 13.60
CA ASN A 407 -40.76 14.27 14.02
C ASN A 407 -40.06 12.92 13.81
N LYS A 408 -39.22 12.82 12.79
CA LYS A 408 -38.52 11.56 12.49
C LYS A 408 -37.31 11.35 13.41
N ILE A 409 -36.58 12.41 13.76
CA ILE A 409 -35.47 12.39 14.72
C ILE A 409 -35.92 12.08 16.15
N ILE A 410 -37.11 12.58 16.56
CA ILE A 410 -37.58 12.46 17.95
C ILE A 410 -37.59 11.03 18.45
N GLY A 411 -37.91 10.06 17.58
CA GLY A 411 -37.92 8.65 17.93
C GLY A 411 -36.55 7.96 17.95
N LEU A 412 -35.50 8.64 17.50
CA LEU A 412 -34.13 8.08 17.38
C LEU A 412 -33.17 8.62 18.41
N LEU A 413 -33.42 9.83 18.96
CA LEU A 413 -32.58 10.49 19.97
C LEU A 413 -32.90 10.00 21.37
N PRO A 414 -31.87 9.99 22.27
CA PRO A 414 -32.12 9.85 23.72
C PRO A 414 -33.04 10.96 24.23
N GLY A 415 -33.83 10.66 25.29
CA GLY A 415 -34.91 11.52 25.75
C GLY A 415 -34.51 12.89 26.28
N GLY A 416 -33.27 13.09 26.71
CA GLY A 416 -32.73 14.36 27.25
C GLY A 416 -32.14 15.32 26.21
N TRP A 417 -32.20 14.99 24.91
CA TRP A 417 -31.60 15.84 23.88
C TRP A 417 -32.46 17.10 23.56
N GLU A 418 -31.82 18.24 23.66
CA GLU A 418 -32.40 19.51 23.22
C GLU A 418 -32.32 19.70 21.71
N LYS A 419 -33.40 20.23 21.13
CA LYS A 419 -33.50 20.52 19.70
C LYS A 419 -33.42 21.99 19.46
N VAL A 420 -32.27 22.45 18.99
CA VAL A 420 -32.03 23.84 18.60
C VAL A 420 -32.48 24.00 17.14
N MET A 421 -33.22 25.10 16.85
CA MET A 421 -33.81 25.37 15.54
C MET A 421 -33.19 26.64 14.92
#